data_d3b8411f0b1c95ba4c5e9e06541854a8
#
_entry.id   d3b8411f0b1c95ba4c5e9e06541854a8
#
_cell.length_a   1.000
_cell.length_b   1.000
_cell.length_c   1.000
_cell.angle_alpha   90.00
_cell.angle_beta   90.00
_cell.angle_gamma   90.00
#
_symmetry.space_group_name_H-M   'P 1'
#
loop_
_entity.id
_entity.type
_entity.pdbx_description
1 polymer ?
#
loop_
_entity_poly.entity_id
_entity_poly.type
_entity_poly.pdbx_seq_one_letter_code
_entity_poly.pdbx_strand_id
1 'polypeptide(L)'
;MKTLQRFAYLTWTGIAAIVLAAVAPAQSRQAPTPNPALLVLSKQDHALAIVDPASLHVVARVPVGDDPHEVVASTDGHTAYVSNYGFGAFHTISVVDLLAQQPEPQIDLGPLHGPHGLAFVRGRVWFTAEAAKVIGSVDSGSRAVNWIMGTGQNRTHMIYVFPDAQEILTTNVNSATVTIFEHTDHPAGMQRPPQGGPNWQGAGLPPPGPRGQGGPPPGPPGGDWNETVIPVGGGSEGFDVTPDGKQAWVANAWDGTISVIDIAAKKVTATLQANARGANRLKFTPDGSRALVSAGPEVIVFDVATQKEVKRLRIGHGGGGGIQMQPDGRRAYVAFAQDGFVAVIDLRTLEVVGKIDAGGNPDGMAWALQQ
;
A
#
# COMPACT_ATOMS: atom_id res chain seq x y z
N MET A 1 18.06 -1.03 106.04
CA MET A 1 18.29 -1.97 104.94
C MET A 1 16.93 -2.23 104.28
N LYS A 2 16.63 -1.62 103.15
CA LYS A 2 15.35 -1.78 102.44
C LYS A 2 15.67 -2.23 100.98
N THR A 3 15.26 -3.41 100.61
CA THR A 3 15.43 -4.07 99.30
C THR A 3 14.32 -3.58 98.38
N LEU A 4 14.69 -2.99 97.29
CA LEU A 4 13.76 -2.61 96.19
C LEU A 4 13.68 -3.76 95.15
N GLN A 5 12.50 -4.35 94.98
CA GLN A 5 12.15 -5.23 93.90
C GLN A 5 11.71 -4.38 92.64
N ARG A 6 12.38 -4.61 91.56
CA ARG A 6 11.97 -4.05 90.24
C ARG A 6 11.10 -5.07 89.51
N PHE A 7 9.87 -4.67 89.14
CA PHE A 7 8.99 -5.37 88.22
C PHE A 7 9.32 -4.95 86.79
N ALA A 8 9.64 -5.91 85.94
CA ALA A 8 9.79 -5.70 84.48
C ALA A 8 8.46 -5.99 83.75
N TYR A 9 7.89 -5.01 83.10
CA TYR A 9 6.74 -5.19 82.24
C TYR A 9 7.24 -5.53 80.85
N LEU A 10 6.92 -6.74 80.33
CA LEU A 10 7.06 -7.11 78.90
C LEU A 10 5.84 -6.59 78.12
N THR A 11 6.04 -5.61 77.25
CA THR A 11 5.02 -5.19 76.29
C THR A 11 5.21 -6.00 75.03
N TRP A 12 4.23 -6.80 74.68
CA TRP A 12 4.12 -7.48 73.41
C TRP A 12 3.51 -6.50 72.39
N THR A 13 4.29 -5.99 71.43
CA THR A 13 3.79 -5.27 70.28
C THR A 13 3.54 -6.28 69.16
N GLY A 14 2.28 -6.65 68.92
CA GLY A 14 1.86 -7.45 67.80
C GLY A 14 1.91 -6.60 66.54
N ILE A 15 2.79 -6.95 65.54
CA ILE A 15 2.82 -6.38 64.23
C ILE A 15 1.78 -7.12 63.38
N ALA A 16 0.64 -6.47 63.09
CA ALA A 16 -0.31 -6.96 62.15
C ALA A 16 0.21 -6.69 60.74
N ALA A 17 0.67 -7.70 60.01
CA ALA A 17 1.02 -7.60 58.61
C ALA A 17 -0.26 -7.54 57.78
N ILE A 18 -0.58 -6.33 57.24
CA ILE A 18 -1.63 -6.16 56.25
C ILE A 18 -1.09 -6.63 54.91
N VAL A 19 -1.52 -7.80 54.42
CA VAL A 19 -1.28 -8.28 53.08
C VAL A 19 -2.20 -7.51 52.16
N LEU A 20 -1.70 -6.47 51.50
CA LEU A 20 -2.39 -5.86 50.34
C LEU A 20 -2.29 -6.84 49.18
N ALA A 21 -3.35 -7.57 48.88
CA ALA A 21 -3.50 -8.27 47.65
C ALA A 21 -3.65 -7.23 46.52
N ALA A 22 -2.60 -7.04 45.73
CA ALA A 22 -2.67 -6.25 44.51
C ALA A 22 -3.64 -6.95 43.53
N VAL A 23 -4.85 -6.41 43.38
CA VAL A 23 -5.78 -6.81 42.33
C VAL A 23 -5.16 -6.28 41.04
N ALA A 24 -4.51 -7.18 40.26
CA ALA A 24 -4.10 -6.85 38.90
C ALA A 24 -5.35 -6.40 38.11
N PRO A 25 -5.30 -5.28 37.38
CA PRO A 25 -6.41 -4.89 36.56
C PRO A 25 -6.69 -6.03 35.58
N ALA A 26 -7.94 -6.49 35.53
CA ALA A 26 -8.38 -7.44 34.54
C ALA A 26 -8.09 -6.82 33.15
N GLN A 27 -7.13 -7.40 32.42
CA GLN A 27 -6.93 -7.04 31.01
C GLN A 27 -8.26 -7.31 30.31
N SER A 28 -8.93 -6.25 29.85
CA SER A 28 -10.12 -6.38 29.01
C SER A 28 -9.69 -7.23 27.82
N ARG A 29 -10.28 -8.41 27.69
CA ARG A 29 -10.02 -9.27 26.51
C ARG A 29 -10.36 -8.45 25.28
N GLN A 30 -9.35 -8.13 24.51
CA GLN A 30 -9.50 -7.45 23.21
C GLN A 30 -10.38 -8.33 22.34
N ALA A 31 -11.35 -7.74 21.65
CA ALA A 31 -12.23 -8.49 20.74
C ALA A 31 -11.38 -9.12 19.63
N PRO A 32 -11.69 -10.35 19.19
CA PRO A 32 -10.94 -10.98 18.10
C PRO A 32 -11.07 -10.14 16.82
N THR A 33 -10.06 -10.24 15.97
CA THR A 33 -10.11 -9.63 14.63
C THR A 33 -11.26 -10.22 13.85
N PRO A 34 -12.17 -9.41 13.32
CA PRO A 34 -13.30 -9.88 12.53
C PRO A 34 -12.86 -10.50 11.20
N ASN A 35 -13.69 -11.34 10.62
CA ASN A 35 -13.48 -11.89 9.27
C ASN A 35 -14.73 -11.70 8.42
N PRO A 36 -14.68 -10.83 7.39
CA PRO A 36 -13.55 -9.97 6.98
C PRO A 36 -13.28 -8.83 7.95
N ALA A 37 -12.05 -8.32 7.99
CA ALA A 37 -11.69 -7.09 8.67
C ALA A 37 -11.32 -5.97 7.68
N LEU A 38 -11.81 -4.76 7.92
CA LEU A 38 -11.33 -3.58 7.21
C LEU A 38 -10.16 -2.98 7.99
N LEU A 39 -9.02 -2.84 7.33
CA LEU A 39 -7.82 -2.21 7.84
C LEU A 39 -7.80 -0.74 7.41
N VAL A 40 -7.58 0.19 8.33
CA VAL A 40 -7.55 1.63 8.05
C VAL A 40 -6.33 2.24 8.73
N LEU A 41 -5.51 2.94 7.99
CA LEU A 41 -4.38 3.68 8.56
C LEU A 41 -4.83 5.02 9.13
N SER A 42 -4.35 5.32 10.33
CA SER A 42 -4.42 6.65 10.94
C SER A 42 -3.01 7.25 10.94
N LYS A 43 -2.78 8.24 10.07
CA LYS A 43 -1.46 8.86 9.92
C LYS A 43 -1.08 9.68 11.15
N GLN A 44 -2.04 10.40 11.71
CA GLN A 44 -1.82 11.25 12.89
C GLN A 44 -1.54 10.42 14.14
N ASP A 45 -2.17 9.24 14.26
CA ASP A 45 -2.05 8.39 15.45
C ASP A 45 -0.94 7.33 15.29
N HIS A 46 -0.28 7.25 14.13
CA HIS A 46 0.73 6.24 13.80
C HIS A 46 0.21 4.83 14.07
N ALA A 47 -1.00 4.54 13.62
CA ALA A 47 -1.71 3.32 13.97
C ALA A 47 -2.45 2.70 12.77
N LEU A 48 -2.55 1.37 12.82
CA LEU A 48 -3.46 0.58 12.02
C LEU A 48 -4.73 0.31 12.84
N ALA A 49 -5.87 0.84 12.42
CA ALA A 49 -7.17 0.51 12.98
C ALA A 49 -7.72 -0.75 12.30
N ILE A 50 -8.12 -1.73 13.11
CA ILE A 50 -8.83 -2.94 12.68
C ILE A 50 -10.31 -2.69 12.92
N VAL A 51 -11.10 -2.70 11.85
CA VAL A 51 -12.52 -2.32 11.87
C VAL A 51 -13.40 -3.52 11.55
N ASP A 52 -14.46 -3.70 12.33
CA ASP A 52 -15.55 -4.61 11.99
C ASP A 52 -16.48 -3.94 10.96
N PRO A 53 -16.55 -4.43 9.71
CA PRO A 53 -17.37 -3.81 8.67
C PRO A 53 -18.88 -3.98 8.91
N ALA A 54 -19.30 -4.89 9.78
CA ALA A 54 -20.71 -5.09 10.10
C ALA A 54 -21.22 -4.01 11.07
N SER A 55 -20.46 -3.74 12.12
CA SER A 55 -20.82 -2.74 13.15
C SER A 55 -20.23 -1.34 12.84
N LEU A 56 -19.26 -1.23 11.93
CA LEU A 56 -18.49 -0.03 11.62
C LEU A 56 -17.63 0.48 12.81
N HIS A 57 -17.36 -0.37 13.78
CA HIS A 57 -16.54 -0.02 14.95
C HIS A 57 -15.10 -0.51 14.82
N VAL A 58 -14.18 0.28 15.33
CA VAL A 58 -12.78 -0.12 15.52
C VAL A 58 -12.70 -1.11 16.69
N VAL A 59 -12.20 -2.32 16.42
CA VAL A 59 -12.02 -3.37 17.43
C VAL A 59 -10.63 -3.34 18.05
N ALA A 60 -9.64 -2.84 17.31
CA ALA A 60 -8.27 -2.67 17.79
C ALA A 60 -7.57 -1.53 17.05
N ARG A 61 -6.55 -0.95 17.71
CA ARG A 61 -5.58 -0.02 17.13
C ARG A 61 -4.19 -0.56 17.41
N VAL A 62 -3.43 -0.87 16.38
CA VAL A 62 -2.08 -1.42 16.50
C VAL A 62 -1.07 -0.36 16.08
N PRO A 63 -0.06 -0.05 16.91
CA PRO A 63 0.97 0.91 16.54
C PRO A 63 1.75 0.46 15.30
N VAL A 64 2.05 1.41 14.42
CA VAL A 64 2.89 1.25 13.23
C VAL A 64 3.99 2.30 13.22
N GLY A 65 4.79 2.37 12.15
CA GLY A 65 5.79 3.42 12.01
C GLY A 65 5.20 4.79 11.69
N ASP A 66 6.07 5.77 11.62
CA ASP A 66 5.70 7.16 11.33
C ASP A 66 5.23 7.32 9.88
N ASP A 67 4.28 8.24 9.67
CA ASP A 67 3.67 8.57 8.37
C ASP A 67 3.26 7.32 7.57
N PRO A 68 2.38 6.45 8.14
CA PRO A 68 1.90 5.27 7.44
C PRO A 68 1.01 5.67 6.26
N HIS A 69 1.29 5.13 5.05
CA HIS A 69 0.62 5.56 3.82
C HIS A 69 -0.27 4.49 3.19
N GLU A 70 0.30 3.33 2.89
CA GLU A 70 -0.44 2.22 2.28
C GLU A 70 -0.38 0.99 3.16
N VAL A 71 -1.41 0.15 3.07
CA VAL A 71 -1.51 -1.11 3.79
C VAL A 71 -1.98 -2.21 2.85
N VAL A 72 -1.40 -3.40 2.99
CA VAL A 72 -1.87 -4.64 2.37
C VAL A 72 -1.89 -5.76 3.39
N ALA A 73 -2.77 -6.75 3.19
CA ALA A 73 -2.79 -7.96 4.00
C ALA A 73 -2.21 -9.15 3.22
N SER A 74 -1.64 -10.12 3.95
CA SER A 74 -1.27 -11.42 3.41
C SER A 74 -2.51 -12.17 2.89
N THR A 75 -2.30 -13.13 1.99
CA THR A 75 -3.41 -13.88 1.37
C THR A 75 -4.26 -14.64 2.39
N ASP A 76 -3.66 -15.09 3.50
CA ASP A 76 -4.37 -15.77 4.59
C ASP A 76 -5.08 -14.80 5.56
N GLY A 77 -4.90 -13.50 5.38
CA GLY A 77 -5.51 -12.46 6.23
C GLY A 77 -4.91 -12.34 7.63
N HIS A 78 -3.76 -12.95 7.90
CA HIS A 78 -3.17 -12.97 9.24
C HIS A 78 -2.15 -11.86 9.49
N THR A 79 -1.51 -11.34 8.44
CA THR A 79 -0.46 -10.32 8.57
C THR A 79 -0.80 -9.10 7.72
N ALA A 80 -0.62 -7.91 8.28
CA ALA A 80 -0.65 -6.67 7.51
C ALA A 80 0.75 -6.06 7.37
N TYR A 81 0.97 -5.43 6.23
CA TYR A 81 2.20 -4.72 5.89
C TYR A 81 1.85 -3.26 5.58
N VAL A 82 2.57 -2.32 6.21
CA VAL A 82 2.29 -0.89 6.13
C VAL A 82 3.55 -0.15 5.70
N SER A 83 3.47 0.64 4.61
CA SER A 83 4.57 1.49 4.20
C SER A 83 4.69 2.72 5.10
N ASN A 84 5.88 2.99 5.63
CA ASN A 84 6.23 4.18 6.39
C ASN A 84 6.96 5.14 5.46
N TYR A 85 6.26 6.18 4.98
CA TYR A 85 6.72 6.98 3.84
C TYR A 85 7.64 8.14 4.22
N GLY A 86 7.23 8.98 5.19
CA GLY A 86 7.99 10.12 5.66
C GLY A 86 8.37 11.12 4.57
N PHE A 87 7.48 11.38 3.61
CA PHE A 87 7.79 12.23 2.43
C PHE A 87 9.07 11.81 1.69
N GLY A 88 9.33 10.52 1.62
CA GLY A 88 10.52 9.95 0.98
C GLY A 88 11.74 9.83 1.89
N ALA A 89 11.64 10.13 3.18
CA ALA A 89 12.76 10.05 4.11
C ALA A 89 12.90 8.68 4.79
N PHE A 90 11.79 7.96 5.00
CA PHE A 90 11.81 6.68 5.69
C PHE A 90 12.07 5.51 4.73
N HIS A 91 12.41 4.36 5.30
CA HIS A 91 12.81 3.17 4.54
C HIS A 91 12.34 1.87 5.21
N THR A 92 11.21 1.91 5.93
CA THR A 92 10.70 0.73 6.64
C THR A 92 9.29 0.37 6.21
N ILE A 93 8.95 -0.93 6.34
CA ILE A 93 7.60 -1.45 6.27
C ILE A 93 7.24 -2.01 7.64
N SER A 94 6.18 -1.51 8.27
CA SER A 94 5.66 -2.07 9.50
C SER A 94 4.95 -3.39 9.22
N VAL A 95 5.09 -4.33 10.16
CA VAL A 95 4.44 -5.64 10.11
C VAL A 95 3.53 -5.78 11.31
N VAL A 96 2.29 -6.23 11.10
CA VAL A 96 1.30 -6.39 12.16
C VAL A 96 0.72 -7.80 12.10
N ASP A 97 0.81 -8.52 13.21
CA ASP A 97 0.03 -9.74 13.43
C ASP A 97 -1.43 -9.34 13.70
N LEU A 98 -2.31 -9.66 12.77
CA LEU A 98 -3.72 -9.32 12.84
C LEU A 98 -4.50 -10.22 13.80
N LEU A 99 -4.04 -11.44 14.07
CA LEU A 99 -4.69 -12.34 15.01
C LEU A 99 -4.37 -11.95 16.46
N ALA A 100 -3.09 -11.69 16.74
CA ALA A 100 -2.64 -11.20 18.03
C ALA A 100 -2.93 -9.72 18.25
N GLN A 101 -3.21 -8.97 17.15
CA GLN A 101 -3.40 -7.51 17.14
C GLN A 101 -2.19 -6.77 17.75
N GLN A 102 -1.00 -7.17 17.32
CA GLN A 102 0.26 -6.67 17.86
C GLN A 102 1.23 -6.30 16.72
N PRO A 103 2.08 -5.29 16.92
CA PRO A 103 3.16 -5.01 16.01
C PRO A 103 4.21 -6.12 16.08
N GLU A 104 4.80 -6.41 14.93
CA GLU A 104 5.98 -7.26 14.79
C GLU A 104 7.21 -6.43 14.37
N PRO A 105 8.43 -7.01 14.38
CA PRO A 105 9.61 -6.31 13.88
C PRO A 105 9.41 -5.79 12.47
N GLN A 106 9.74 -4.51 12.26
CA GLN A 106 9.64 -3.86 10.97
C GLN A 106 10.64 -4.47 9.98
N ILE A 107 10.30 -4.38 8.70
CA ILE A 107 11.20 -4.69 7.59
C ILE A 107 11.99 -3.43 7.25
N ASP A 108 13.31 -3.52 7.31
CA ASP A 108 14.22 -2.46 6.90
C ASP A 108 14.56 -2.64 5.41
N LEU A 109 14.25 -1.65 4.60
CA LEU A 109 14.54 -1.63 3.16
C LEU A 109 15.94 -1.06 2.84
N GLY A 110 16.70 -0.68 3.86
CA GLY A 110 18.05 -0.12 3.71
C GLY A 110 18.05 1.19 2.90
N PRO A 111 18.76 1.26 1.76
CA PRO A 111 18.84 2.49 0.97
C PRO A 111 17.60 2.80 0.14
N LEU A 112 16.56 1.96 0.16
CA LEU A 112 15.35 2.11 -0.64
C LEU A 112 14.35 3.02 0.08
N HIS A 113 14.61 4.31 0.06
CA HIS A 113 13.83 5.31 0.76
C HIS A 113 12.49 5.64 0.06
N GLY A 114 11.50 6.01 0.86
CA GLY A 114 10.16 6.43 0.44
C GLY A 114 9.28 5.27 -0.01
N PRO A 115 9.15 4.16 0.78
CA PRO A 115 8.19 3.13 0.44
C PRO A 115 6.78 3.71 0.45
N HIS A 116 6.03 3.52 -0.65
CA HIS A 116 4.69 4.08 -0.78
C HIS A 116 3.67 3.02 -1.20
N GLY A 117 3.43 2.83 -2.50
CA GLY A 117 2.49 1.85 -3.02
C GLY A 117 2.87 0.42 -2.63
N LEU A 118 1.90 -0.38 -2.19
CA LEU A 118 2.08 -1.76 -1.79
C LEU A 118 1.15 -2.70 -2.55
N ALA A 119 1.59 -3.92 -2.79
CA ALA A 119 0.77 -5.05 -3.22
C ALA A 119 1.27 -6.34 -2.56
N PHE A 120 0.37 -7.28 -2.25
CA PHE A 120 0.74 -8.61 -1.76
C PHE A 120 0.36 -9.66 -2.79
N VAL A 121 1.36 -10.23 -3.44
CA VAL A 121 1.16 -11.24 -4.50
C VAL A 121 2.18 -12.36 -4.36
N ARG A 122 1.70 -13.61 -4.35
CA ARG A 122 2.54 -14.83 -4.33
C ARG A 122 3.55 -14.87 -3.18
N GLY A 123 3.12 -14.52 -1.98
CA GLY A 123 3.96 -14.54 -0.78
C GLY A 123 5.02 -13.44 -0.72
N ARG A 124 4.85 -12.39 -1.52
CA ARG A 124 5.75 -11.23 -1.55
C ARG A 124 4.99 -9.95 -1.30
N VAL A 125 5.61 -9.05 -0.56
CA VAL A 125 5.21 -7.66 -0.43
C VAL A 125 5.94 -6.88 -1.52
N TRP A 126 5.21 -6.46 -2.54
CA TRP A 126 5.73 -5.59 -3.60
C TRP A 126 5.57 -4.14 -3.17
N PHE A 127 6.54 -3.31 -3.49
CA PHE A 127 6.54 -1.91 -3.07
C PHE A 127 7.15 -0.98 -4.12
N THR A 128 6.71 0.27 -4.10
CA THR A 128 7.45 1.38 -4.71
C THR A 128 8.33 2.04 -3.67
N ALA A 129 9.50 2.54 -4.07
CA ALA A 129 10.35 3.40 -3.25
C ALA A 129 10.62 4.71 -4.00
N GLU A 130 9.79 5.73 -3.72
CA GLU A 130 9.71 6.96 -4.52
C GLU A 130 11.05 7.72 -4.59
N ALA A 131 11.71 7.90 -3.45
CA ALA A 131 12.98 8.64 -3.38
C ALA A 131 14.13 7.87 -4.04
N ALA A 132 14.10 6.53 -3.97
CA ALA A 132 15.09 5.67 -4.62
C ALA A 132 14.80 5.44 -6.11
N LYS A 133 13.59 5.80 -6.61
CA LYS A 133 13.13 5.59 -8.00
C LYS A 133 13.18 4.11 -8.41
N VAL A 134 12.74 3.24 -7.53
CA VAL A 134 12.71 1.80 -7.77
C VAL A 134 11.36 1.21 -7.39
N ILE A 135 11.11 0.03 -7.91
CA ILE A 135 10.14 -0.92 -7.39
C ILE A 135 10.91 -2.12 -6.83
N GLY A 136 10.35 -2.81 -5.86
CA GLY A 136 10.99 -3.98 -5.29
C GLY A 136 10.01 -4.96 -4.68
N SER A 137 10.51 -6.08 -4.24
CA SER A 137 9.74 -7.03 -3.43
C SER A 137 10.51 -7.53 -2.22
N VAL A 138 9.76 -7.82 -1.17
CA VAL A 138 10.23 -8.48 0.05
C VAL A 138 9.56 -9.85 0.10
N ASP A 139 10.33 -10.90 0.33
CA ASP A 139 9.80 -12.21 0.65
C ASP A 139 9.16 -12.20 2.04
N SER A 140 7.88 -12.54 2.15
CA SER A 140 7.12 -12.42 3.40
C SER A 140 7.60 -13.37 4.50
N GLY A 141 8.20 -14.51 4.13
CA GLY A 141 8.71 -15.51 5.07
C GLY A 141 10.04 -15.11 5.68
N SER A 142 11.01 -14.71 4.84
CA SER A 142 12.36 -14.29 5.29
C SER A 142 12.41 -12.81 5.70
N ARG A 143 11.40 -12.01 5.31
CA ARG A 143 11.35 -10.54 5.52
C ARG A 143 12.55 -9.80 4.92
N ALA A 144 13.13 -10.34 3.88
CA ALA A 144 14.27 -9.76 3.19
C ALA A 144 13.88 -9.26 1.79
N VAL A 145 14.47 -8.14 1.36
CA VAL A 145 14.36 -7.68 -0.03
C VAL A 145 14.99 -8.74 -0.94
N ASN A 146 14.21 -9.25 -1.87
CA ASN A 146 14.62 -10.34 -2.75
C ASN A 146 14.65 -9.97 -4.24
N TRP A 147 14.12 -8.78 -4.59
CA TRP A 147 14.15 -8.26 -5.95
C TRP A 147 14.02 -6.73 -5.97
N ILE A 148 14.73 -6.07 -6.87
CA ILE A 148 14.72 -4.62 -7.05
C ILE A 148 14.83 -4.31 -8.54
N MET A 149 14.09 -3.30 -9.01
CA MET A 149 14.19 -2.77 -10.36
C MET A 149 14.10 -1.24 -10.35
N GLY A 150 15.02 -0.58 -11.06
CA GLY A 150 14.99 0.87 -11.26
C GLY A 150 13.89 1.23 -12.27
N THR A 151 13.15 2.30 -11.99
CA THR A 151 12.06 2.75 -12.88
C THR A 151 12.47 3.92 -13.79
N GLY A 152 13.57 4.59 -13.47
CA GLY A 152 13.96 5.81 -14.19
C GLY A 152 12.97 6.97 -14.10
N GLN A 153 11.85 6.79 -13.40
CA GLN A 153 10.75 7.72 -13.30
C GLN A 153 10.83 8.60 -12.04
N ASN A 154 10.13 9.71 -12.03
CA ASN A 154 10.07 10.61 -10.89
C ASN A 154 8.77 10.39 -10.11
N ARG A 155 8.93 10.10 -8.82
CA ARG A 155 7.85 9.80 -7.90
C ARG A 155 7.00 8.61 -8.40
N THR A 156 7.65 7.43 -8.51
CA THR A 156 6.97 6.15 -8.75
C THR A 156 6.15 5.82 -7.52
N HIS A 157 4.82 5.93 -7.64
CA HIS A 157 3.91 6.12 -6.52
C HIS A 157 3.12 4.86 -6.17
N MET A 158 2.11 4.52 -6.97
CA MET A 158 1.30 3.34 -6.76
C MET A 158 1.79 2.16 -7.60
N ILE A 159 1.49 0.96 -7.14
CA ILE A 159 1.85 -0.29 -7.80
C ILE A 159 0.64 -1.23 -7.87
N TYR A 160 0.49 -1.89 -9.00
CA TYR A 160 -0.39 -3.03 -9.20
C TYR A 160 0.43 -4.19 -9.75
N VAL A 161 0.31 -5.36 -9.15
CA VAL A 161 1.00 -6.57 -9.59
C VAL A 161 -0.06 -7.59 -9.98
N PHE A 162 0.03 -8.11 -11.19
CA PHE A 162 -0.90 -9.14 -11.66
C PHE A 162 -0.73 -10.44 -10.85
N PRO A 163 -1.80 -11.26 -10.71
CA PRO A 163 -1.79 -12.44 -9.84
C PRO A 163 -0.70 -13.47 -10.16
N ASP A 164 -0.26 -13.54 -11.42
CA ASP A 164 0.85 -14.39 -11.86
C ASP A 164 2.22 -13.78 -11.60
N ALA A 165 2.27 -12.51 -11.18
CA ALA A 165 3.47 -11.71 -11.00
C ALA A 165 4.36 -11.62 -12.27
N GLN A 166 3.75 -11.70 -13.46
CA GLN A 166 4.44 -11.56 -14.73
C GLN A 166 4.30 -10.16 -15.31
N GLU A 167 3.39 -9.35 -14.77
CA GLU A 167 3.16 -7.98 -15.21
C GLU A 167 2.96 -7.08 -13.99
N ILE A 168 3.54 -5.88 -14.05
CA ILE A 168 3.47 -4.86 -13.00
C ILE A 168 3.15 -3.52 -13.64
N LEU A 169 2.21 -2.77 -13.06
CA LEU A 169 1.92 -1.40 -13.42
C LEU A 169 2.30 -0.45 -12.29
N THR A 170 2.84 0.71 -12.64
CA THR A 170 3.08 1.80 -11.67
C THR A 170 2.63 3.14 -12.23
N THR A 171 2.17 4.03 -11.35
CA THR A 171 2.01 5.45 -11.66
C THR A 171 3.25 6.23 -11.26
N ASN A 172 3.59 7.26 -12.03
CA ASN A 172 4.77 8.10 -11.80
C ASN A 172 4.36 9.57 -11.81
N VAL A 173 4.02 10.08 -10.63
CA VAL A 173 3.30 11.35 -10.44
C VAL A 173 4.00 12.53 -11.11
N ASN A 174 5.31 12.70 -10.84
CA ASN A 174 6.07 13.85 -11.35
C ASN A 174 6.55 13.66 -12.79
N SER A 175 6.51 12.44 -13.31
CA SER A 175 6.79 12.14 -14.72
C SER A 175 5.53 12.23 -15.60
N ALA A 176 4.34 12.26 -15.00
CA ALA A 176 3.06 12.17 -15.71
C ALA A 176 2.99 10.94 -16.64
N THR A 177 3.35 9.78 -16.10
CA THR A 177 3.43 8.52 -16.85
C THR A 177 2.85 7.36 -16.04
N VAL A 178 2.48 6.30 -16.73
CA VAL A 178 2.32 4.95 -16.22
C VAL A 178 3.41 4.09 -16.81
N THR A 179 4.00 3.22 -16.02
CA THR A 179 4.96 2.24 -16.53
C THR A 179 4.36 0.85 -16.43
N ILE A 180 4.45 0.09 -17.51
CA ILE A 180 4.13 -1.34 -17.55
C ILE A 180 5.45 -2.10 -17.64
N PHE A 181 5.67 -3.00 -16.69
CA PHE A 181 6.79 -3.93 -16.68
C PHE A 181 6.25 -5.33 -16.99
N GLU A 182 6.85 -6.00 -17.97
CA GLU A 182 6.48 -7.36 -18.36
C GLU A 182 7.69 -8.28 -18.19
N HIS A 183 7.52 -9.36 -17.45
CA HIS A 183 8.55 -10.38 -17.32
C HIS A 183 8.76 -11.10 -18.65
N THR A 184 10.01 -11.37 -19.01
CA THR A 184 10.38 -12.09 -20.22
C THR A 184 11.55 -13.03 -19.96
N ASP A 185 11.47 -14.23 -20.49
CA ASP A 185 12.57 -15.17 -20.46
C ASP A 185 13.69 -14.82 -21.47
N HIS A 186 13.37 -13.90 -22.39
CA HIS A 186 14.29 -13.44 -23.44
C HIS A 186 14.34 -11.92 -23.44
N PRO A 187 15.42 -11.28 -22.93
CA PRO A 187 15.55 -9.84 -22.93
C PRO A 187 15.46 -9.31 -24.36
N ALA A 188 14.44 -8.47 -24.63
CA ALA A 188 14.34 -7.75 -25.89
C ALA A 188 15.52 -6.78 -25.97
N GLY A 189 16.54 -7.11 -26.77
CA GLY A 189 17.49 -6.09 -27.11
C GLY A 189 18.98 -6.36 -27.00
N MET A 190 19.45 -7.57 -26.77
CA MET A 190 20.78 -7.90 -27.27
C MET A 190 20.70 -8.28 -28.75
N GLN A 191 20.16 -7.40 -29.58
CA GLN A 191 20.47 -7.46 -30.99
C GLN A 191 21.98 -7.26 -31.09
N ARG A 192 22.66 -8.32 -31.52
CA ARG A 192 24.08 -8.24 -31.89
C ARG A 192 24.25 -7.00 -32.74
N PRO A 193 25.16 -6.06 -32.44
CA PRO A 193 25.42 -4.97 -33.35
C PRO A 193 25.66 -5.56 -34.76
N PRO A 194 25.09 -4.96 -35.81
CA PRO A 194 25.27 -5.48 -37.15
C PRO A 194 26.76 -5.72 -37.37
N GLN A 195 27.11 -6.93 -37.84
CA GLN A 195 28.50 -7.24 -38.21
C GLN A 195 28.82 -6.35 -39.43
N GLY A 196 29.38 -5.16 -39.21
CA GLY A 196 29.62 -4.18 -40.23
C GLY A 196 29.65 -2.74 -39.77
N GLY A 197 29.70 -2.47 -38.47
CA GLY A 197 29.93 -1.11 -37.96
C GLY A 197 31.31 -0.58 -38.31
N PRO A 198 31.50 0.75 -38.37
CA PRO A 198 32.76 1.36 -38.81
C PRO A 198 33.93 0.82 -38.03
N ASN A 199 35.02 0.52 -38.75
CA ASN A 199 36.27 0.01 -38.30
C ASN A 199 36.89 0.99 -37.26
N TRP A 200 36.74 0.69 -35.95
CA TRP A 200 37.35 1.45 -34.87
C TRP A 200 38.86 1.13 -34.84
N GLN A 201 39.57 1.48 -35.91
CA GLN A 201 41.03 1.49 -35.90
C GLN A 201 41.51 2.85 -35.36
N GLY A 202 41.75 2.91 -34.07
CA GLY A 202 42.35 4.15 -33.56
C GLY A 202 42.31 4.42 -32.06
N ALA A 203 42.12 3.46 -31.19
CA ALA A 203 42.40 3.69 -29.77
C ALA A 203 42.89 2.38 -29.15
N GLY A 204 44.17 2.29 -28.86
CA GLY A 204 44.98 1.28 -28.19
C GLY A 204 44.35 0.29 -27.21
N LEU A 205 43.27 -0.36 -27.61
CA LEU A 205 42.71 -1.48 -26.86
C LEU A 205 43.49 -2.76 -27.23
N PRO A 206 43.76 -3.64 -26.27
CA PRO A 206 44.46 -4.90 -26.54
C PRO A 206 43.65 -5.70 -27.58
N PRO A 207 44.32 -6.48 -28.44
CA PRO A 207 43.65 -7.31 -29.43
C PRO A 207 42.68 -8.28 -28.73
N PRO A 208 41.46 -8.49 -29.30
CA PRO A 208 40.53 -9.46 -28.75
C PRO A 208 41.21 -10.84 -28.72
N GLY A 209 41.25 -11.45 -27.54
CA GLY A 209 41.70 -12.82 -27.38
C GLY A 209 40.97 -13.81 -28.29
N PRO A 210 41.51 -15.04 -28.50
CA PRO A 210 40.90 -16.01 -29.41
C PRO A 210 39.44 -16.22 -29.05
N ARG A 211 38.54 -16.04 -30.04
CA ARG A 211 37.09 -16.22 -29.88
C ARG A 211 36.82 -17.68 -29.56
N GLY A 212 36.60 -17.96 -28.25
CA GLY A 212 35.95 -19.20 -27.87
C GLY A 212 34.57 -19.26 -28.54
N GLN A 213 34.19 -20.43 -29.00
CA GLN A 213 32.82 -20.72 -29.52
C GLN A 213 31.79 -20.75 -28.36
N GLY A 214 31.76 -19.71 -27.54
CA GLY A 214 30.75 -19.52 -26.52
C GLY A 214 29.62 -18.69 -27.12
N GLY A 215 28.40 -19.20 -27.07
CA GLY A 215 27.20 -18.39 -27.30
C GLY A 215 27.17 -17.14 -26.40
N PRO A 216 26.23 -16.22 -26.60
CA PRO A 216 26.08 -15.07 -25.71
C PRO A 216 26.01 -15.57 -24.26
N PRO A 217 26.60 -14.84 -23.30
CA PRO A 217 26.49 -15.22 -21.90
C PRO A 217 25.02 -15.46 -21.54
N PRO A 218 24.72 -16.49 -20.72
CA PRO A 218 23.34 -16.70 -20.27
C PRO A 218 22.85 -15.38 -19.63
N GLY A 219 21.61 -15.00 -19.93
CA GLY A 219 20.96 -13.88 -19.28
C GLY A 219 20.96 -14.05 -17.75
N PRO A 220 20.65 -13.00 -16.99
CA PRO A 220 20.57 -13.09 -15.54
C PRO A 220 19.64 -14.23 -15.14
N PRO A 221 19.98 -15.02 -14.10
CA PRO A 221 19.10 -16.06 -13.60
C PRO A 221 17.73 -15.47 -13.24
N GLY A 222 16.62 -16.01 -13.80
CA GLY A 222 15.28 -15.57 -13.47
C GLY A 222 14.60 -14.66 -14.50
N GLY A 223 15.15 -14.55 -15.72
CA GLY A 223 14.57 -13.73 -16.78
C GLY A 223 14.90 -12.24 -16.65
N ASP A 224 14.26 -11.44 -17.48
CA ASP A 224 14.41 -9.98 -17.52
C ASP A 224 13.03 -9.31 -17.60
N TRP A 225 12.99 -7.97 -17.54
CA TRP A 225 11.76 -7.19 -17.59
C TRP A 225 11.81 -6.18 -18.73
N ASN A 226 10.78 -6.20 -19.56
CA ASN A 226 10.56 -5.15 -20.56
C ASN A 226 9.78 -4.01 -19.91
N GLU A 227 10.26 -2.79 -20.10
CA GLU A 227 9.62 -1.58 -19.58
C GLU A 227 8.94 -0.82 -20.74
N THR A 228 7.69 -0.47 -20.54
CA THR A 228 6.94 0.42 -21.44
C THR A 228 6.40 1.61 -20.67
N VAL A 229 6.87 2.81 -21.01
CA VAL A 229 6.43 4.07 -20.38
C VAL A 229 5.34 4.71 -21.24
N ILE A 230 4.18 4.96 -20.63
CA ILE A 230 2.98 5.51 -21.30
C ILE A 230 2.73 6.91 -20.73
N PRO A 231 2.82 7.99 -21.53
CA PRO A 231 2.43 9.32 -21.11
C PRO A 231 0.93 9.39 -20.78
N VAL A 232 0.60 10.04 -19.65
CA VAL A 232 -0.78 10.29 -19.17
C VAL A 232 -0.93 11.75 -18.76
N GLY A 233 -2.02 12.12 -18.12
CA GLY A 233 -2.19 13.47 -17.59
C GLY A 233 -1.29 13.78 -16.39
N GLY A 234 -1.14 15.06 -16.08
CA GLY A 234 -0.27 15.54 -15.01
C GLY A 234 -0.74 15.12 -13.62
N GLY A 235 0.22 14.67 -12.79
CA GLY A 235 -0.07 14.21 -11.44
C GLY A 235 -0.76 12.84 -11.40
N SER A 236 -0.21 11.84 -12.12
CA SER A 236 -0.74 10.48 -12.13
C SER A 236 -0.59 9.82 -10.74
N GLU A 237 -1.58 10.04 -9.87
CA GLU A 237 -1.61 9.59 -8.47
C GLU A 237 -2.17 8.16 -8.36
N GLY A 238 -3.45 8.04 -8.02
CA GLY A 238 -4.11 6.75 -7.87
C GLY A 238 -4.58 6.15 -9.19
N PHE A 239 -4.55 4.84 -9.26
CA PHE A 239 -5.06 4.09 -10.39
C PHE A 239 -5.61 2.75 -9.93
N ASP A 240 -6.35 2.12 -10.81
CA ASP A 240 -6.76 0.72 -10.64
C ASP A 240 -6.86 0.03 -12.00
N VAL A 241 -6.84 -1.30 -11.96
CA VAL A 241 -7.02 -2.16 -13.13
C VAL A 241 -8.43 -2.75 -13.10
N THR A 242 -9.11 -2.76 -14.25
CA THR A 242 -10.44 -3.39 -14.36
C THR A 242 -10.38 -4.85 -13.93
N PRO A 243 -11.45 -5.42 -13.34
CA PRO A 243 -11.45 -6.81 -12.89
C PRO A 243 -11.14 -7.84 -13.97
N ASP A 244 -11.37 -7.52 -15.25
CA ASP A 244 -11.01 -8.36 -16.40
C ASP A 244 -9.55 -8.21 -16.86
N GLY A 245 -8.78 -7.33 -16.19
CA GLY A 245 -7.36 -7.08 -16.47
C GLY A 245 -7.05 -6.32 -17.75
N LYS A 246 -8.07 -5.75 -18.46
CA LYS A 246 -7.83 -5.18 -19.78
C LYS A 246 -7.51 -3.70 -19.79
N GLN A 247 -8.02 -2.96 -18.83
CA GLN A 247 -7.82 -1.52 -18.75
C GLN A 247 -7.25 -1.09 -17.42
N ALA A 248 -6.41 -0.05 -17.42
CA ALA A 248 -6.06 0.71 -16.23
C ALA A 248 -6.63 2.12 -16.37
N TRP A 249 -7.30 2.60 -15.32
CA TRP A 249 -7.76 3.98 -15.24
C TRP A 249 -6.94 4.74 -14.23
N VAL A 250 -6.42 5.90 -14.62
CA VAL A 250 -5.45 6.69 -13.85
C VAL A 250 -6.02 8.07 -13.55
N ALA A 251 -6.08 8.42 -12.28
CA ALA A 251 -6.48 9.74 -11.81
C ALA A 251 -5.30 10.72 -11.92
N ASN A 252 -5.46 11.76 -12.73
CA ASN A 252 -4.45 12.79 -12.97
C ASN A 252 -4.76 14.01 -12.11
N ALA A 253 -4.16 14.07 -10.93
CA ALA A 253 -4.50 15.01 -9.86
C ALA A 253 -4.32 16.49 -10.26
N TRP A 254 -3.31 16.82 -11.06
CA TRP A 254 -3.03 18.20 -11.45
C TRP A 254 -3.95 18.69 -12.57
N ASP A 255 -4.22 17.82 -13.54
CA ASP A 255 -5.07 18.16 -14.69
C ASP A 255 -6.56 18.02 -14.35
N GLY A 256 -6.89 17.19 -13.36
CA GLY A 256 -8.27 16.85 -13.03
C GLY A 256 -8.93 15.95 -14.07
N THR A 257 -8.14 15.17 -14.80
CA THR A 257 -8.57 14.23 -15.83
C THR A 257 -8.41 12.79 -15.36
N ILE A 258 -8.98 11.83 -16.12
CA ILE A 258 -8.72 10.40 -15.96
C ILE A 258 -8.21 9.85 -17.29
N SER A 259 -7.05 9.23 -17.29
CA SER A 259 -6.52 8.51 -18.46
C SER A 259 -6.98 7.06 -18.43
N VAL A 260 -7.53 6.59 -19.53
CA VAL A 260 -7.92 5.19 -19.75
C VAL A 260 -6.87 4.53 -20.64
N ILE A 261 -6.23 3.49 -20.12
CA ILE A 261 -5.15 2.75 -20.79
C ILE A 261 -5.67 1.38 -21.19
N ASP A 262 -5.49 1.00 -22.44
CA ASP A 262 -5.57 -0.40 -22.89
C ASP A 262 -4.21 -1.05 -22.56
N ILE A 263 -4.23 -2.02 -21.63
CA ILE A 263 -3.02 -2.64 -21.11
C ILE A 263 -2.31 -3.44 -22.20
N ALA A 264 -3.03 -4.25 -22.95
CA ALA A 264 -2.45 -5.09 -24.01
C ALA A 264 -1.89 -4.24 -25.16
N ALA A 265 -2.56 -3.15 -25.53
CA ALA A 265 -2.09 -2.22 -26.55
C ALA A 265 -1.06 -1.21 -26.03
N LYS A 266 -0.86 -1.15 -24.72
CA LYS A 266 0.09 -0.26 -24.02
C LYS A 266 -0.06 1.22 -24.43
N LYS A 267 -1.30 1.70 -24.48
CA LYS A 267 -1.61 3.07 -24.90
C LYS A 267 -2.85 3.64 -24.22
N VAL A 268 -2.86 4.96 -24.08
CA VAL A 268 -4.06 5.70 -23.69
C VAL A 268 -5.09 5.62 -24.81
N THR A 269 -6.29 5.17 -24.50
CA THR A 269 -7.43 5.07 -25.45
C THR A 269 -8.44 6.20 -25.26
N ALA A 270 -8.50 6.79 -24.05
CA ALA A 270 -9.35 7.93 -23.76
C ALA A 270 -8.75 8.79 -22.64
N THR A 271 -9.08 10.08 -22.63
CA THR A 271 -8.84 11.00 -21.53
C THR A 271 -10.16 11.67 -21.14
N LEU A 272 -10.68 11.33 -19.97
CA LEU A 272 -11.96 11.82 -19.48
C LEU A 272 -11.77 13.17 -18.77
N GLN A 273 -12.58 14.16 -19.14
CA GLN A 273 -12.60 15.47 -18.48
C GLN A 273 -13.44 15.36 -17.19
N ALA A 274 -12.80 14.95 -16.11
CA ALA A 274 -13.47 14.62 -14.84
C ALA A 274 -13.65 15.82 -13.91
N ASN A 275 -12.98 16.95 -14.17
CA ASN A 275 -12.91 18.09 -13.23
C ASN A 275 -12.54 17.64 -11.80
N ALA A 276 -11.62 16.69 -11.71
CA ALA A 276 -11.24 16.00 -10.48
C ALA A 276 -9.85 16.45 -9.99
N ARG A 277 -9.59 17.77 -9.96
CA ARG A 277 -8.31 18.29 -9.43
C ARG A 277 -8.10 17.84 -7.99
N GLY A 278 -6.90 17.39 -7.68
CA GLY A 278 -6.56 16.77 -6.40
C GLY A 278 -7.14 15.36 -6.25
N ALA A 279 -7.48 14.68 -7.37
CA ALA A 279 -7.83 13.25 -7.34
C ALA A 279 -6.68 12.44 -6.77
N ASN A 280 -6.97 11.64 -5.74
CA ASN A 280 -5.94 10.90 -4.99
C ASN A 280 -6.00 9.40 -5.26
N ARG A 281 -7.18 8.79 -5.20
CA ARG A 281 -7.36 7.35 -5.48
C ARG A 281 -8.46 7.10 -6.47
N LEU A 282 -8.34 5.99 -7.18
CA LEU A 282 -9.35 5.44 -8.07
C LEU A 282 -9.48 3.95 -7.79
N LYS A 283 -10.72 3.44 -7.71
CA LYS A 283 -11.01 2.02 -7.55
C LYS A 283 -12.22 1.60 -8.35
N PHE A 284 -12.14 0.42 -8.98
CA PHE A 284 -13.28 -0.22 -9.63
C PHE A 284 -14.13 -0.98 -8.61
N THR A 285 -15.45 -1.03 -8.86
CA THR A 285 -16.32 -1.98 -8.16
C THR A 285 -15.95 -3.42 -8.55
N PRO A 286 -16.18 -4.41 -7.67
CA PRO A 286 -15.81 -5.80 -7.95
C PRO A 286 -16.42 -6.38 -9.23
N ASP A 287 -17.60 -5.89 -9.64
CA ASP A 287 -18.27 -6.27 -10.90
C ASP A 287 -17.74 -5.50 -12.12
N GLY A 288 -16.83 -4.56 -11.94
CA GLY A 288 -16.25 -3.73 -12.99
C GLY A 288 -17.19 -2.72 -13.63
N SER A 289 -18.41 -2.58 -13.11
CA SER A 289 -19.43 -1.70 -13.73
C SER A 289 -19.17 -0.22 -13.45
N ARG A 290 -18.52 0.11 -12.33
CA ARG A 290 -18.26 1.48 -11.90
C ARG A 290 -16.81 1.70 -11.48
N ALA A 291 -16.35 2.95 -11.62
CA ALA A 291 -15.11 3.45 -11.04
C ALA A 291 -15.44 4.60 -10.08
N LEU A 292 -14.88 4.56 -8.87
CA LEU A 292 -14.96 5.64 -7.89
C LEU A 292 -13.62 6.36 -7.80
N VAL A 293 -13.67 7.69 -7.77
CA VAL A 293 -12.49 8.57 -7.66
C VAL A 293 -12.67 9.48 -6.46
N SER A 294 -11.73 9.48 -5.53
CA SER A 294 -11.65 10.47 -4.45
C SER A 294 -10.94 11.73 -4.94
N ALA A 295 -11.58 12.89 -4.82
CA ALA A 295 -11.04 14.16 -5.28
C ALA A 295 -11.42 15.29 -4.31
N GLY A 296 -10.49 15.69 -3.46
CA GLY A 296 -10.74 16.73 -2.45
C GLY A 296 -11.94 16.37 -1.56
N PRO A 297 -13.03 17.18 -1.53
CA PRO A 297 -14.21 16.89 -0.71
C PRO A 297 -15.18 15.90 -1.35
N GLU A 298 -14.89 15.38 -2.53
CA GLU A 298 -15.85 14.68 -3.38
C GLU A 298 -15.43 13.22 -3.66
N VAL A 299 -16.44 12.39 -3.90
CA VAL A 299 -16.30 11.09 -4.55
C VAL A 299 -17.08 11.14 -5.86
N ILE A 300 -16.38 10.90 -6.95
CA ILE A 300 -16.94 10.93 -8.30
C ILE A 300 -17.10 9.49 -8.78
N VAL A 301 -18.28 9.16 -9.27
CA VAL A 301 -18.62 7.81 -9.74
C VAL A 301 -18.77 7.85 -11.25
N PHE A 302 -18.07 6.97 -11.94
CA PHE A 302 -18.16 6.77 -13.38
C PHE A 302 -18.81 5.43 -13.68
N ASP A 303 -19.61 5.39 -14.74
CA ASP A 303 -19.99 4.15 -15.42
C ASP A 303 -18.85 3.76 -16.38
N VAL A 304 -18.34 2.55 -16.22
CA VAL A 304 -17.14 2.09 -16.95
C VAL A 304 -17.43 1.86 -18.42
N ALA A 305 -18.59 1.31 -18.76
CA ALA A 305 -18.95 0.99 -20.14
C ALA A 305 -19.13 2.25 -21.00
N THR A 306 -19.76 3.29 -20.43
CA THR A 306 -20.00 4.55 -21.14
C THR A 306 -18.91 5.60 -20.92
N GLN A 307 -18.03 5.38 -19.93
CA GLN A 307 -16.99 6.31 -19.50
C GLN A 307 -17.53 7.69 -19.06
N LYS A 308 -18.77 7.73 -18.57
CA LYS A 308 -19.44 8.97 -18.14
C LYS A 308 -19.57 9.04 -16.63
N GLU A 309 -19.47 10.25 -16.09
CA GLU A 309 -19.83 10.53 -14.71
C GLU A 309 -21.33 10.28 -14.51
N VAL A 310 -21.68 9.47 -13.50
CA VAL A 310 -23.07 9.15 -13.14
C VAL A 310 -23.49 9.78 -11.83
N LYS A 311 -22.55 10.07 -10.94
CA LYS A 311 -22.83 10.68 -9.63
C LYS A 311 -21.57 11.40 -9.12
N ARG A 312 -21.81 12.50 -8.42
CA ARG A 312 -20.79 13.23 -7.66
C ARG A 312 -21.33 13.45 -6.25
N LEU A 313 -20.62 12.93 -5.28
CA LEU A 313 -20.99 12.99 -3.86
C LEU A 313 -20.03 13.98 -3.17
N ARG A 314 -20.56 15.08 -2.65
CA ARG A 314 -19.79 15.96 -1.78
C ARG A 314 -19.99 15.49 -0.34
N ILE A 315 -18.92 14.98 0.29
CA ILE A 315 -19.00 14.26 1.58
C ILE A 315 -18.22 15.02 2.66
N GLY A 316 -16.98 15.38 2.37
CA GLY A 316 -16.06 16.05 3.32
C GLY A 316 -15.86 17.52 3.02
N HIS A 317 -14.86 18.11 3.68
CA HIS A 317 -14.36 19.46 3.40
C HIS A 317 -13.11 19.42 2.51
N GLY A 318 -12.36 18.31 2.54
CA GLY A 318 -11.17 18.11 1.72
C GLY A 318 -10.45 16.80 2.04
N GLY A 319 -9.33 16.55 1.33
CA GLY A 319 -8.44 15.42 1.63
C GLY A 319 -9.07 14.06 1.41
N GLY A 320 -9.89 13.89 0.36
CA GLY A 320 -10.30 12.56 -0.09
C GLY A 320 -9.07 11.73 -0.44
N GLY A 321 -8.84 10.63 0.29
CA GLY A 321 -7.70 9.73 0.22
C GLY A 321 -8.10 8.33 -0.22
N GLY A 322 -7.65 7.32 0.52
CA GLY A 322 -7.85 5.91 0.24
C GLY A 322 -9.28 5.54 -0.10
N ILE A 323 -9.44 4.64 -1.07
CA ILE A 323 -10.73 4.02 -1.42
C ILE A 323 -10.55 2.52 -1.32
N GLN A 324 -11.55 1.85 -0.69
CA GLN A 324 -11.59 0.40 -0.66
C GLN A 324 -13.01 -0.11 -0.92
N MET A 325 -13.15 -1.07 -1.82
CA MET A 325 -14.42 -1.72 -2.10
C MET A 325 -14.64 -2.89 -1.17
N GLN A 326 -15.84 -3.05 -0.64
CA GLN A 326 -16.20 -4.27 0.07
C GLN A 326 -16.17 -5.45 -0.90
N PRO A 327 -15.60 -6.60 -0.53
CA PRO A 327 -15.44 -7.73 -1.45
C PRO A 327 -16.76 -8.25 -2.06
N ASP A 328 -17.88 -8.08 -1.34
CA ASP A 328 -19.23 -8.46 -1.81
C ASP A 328 -19.88 -7.42 -2.75
N GLY A 329 -19.19 -6.31 -3.04
CA GLY A 329 -19.68 -5.25 -3.93
C GLY A 329 -20.80 -4.38 -3.38
N ARG A 330 -21.12 -4.47 -2.07
CA ARG A 330 -22.24 -3.70 -1.50
C ARG A 330 -21.87 -2.30 -1.09
N ARG A 331 -20.63 -2.09 -0.62
CA ARG A 331 -20.18 -0.82 -0.06
C ARG A 331 -18.81 -0.40 -0.59
N ALA A 332 -18.59 0.89 -0.60
CA ALA A 332 -17.26 1.48 -0.72
C ALA A 332 -16.94 2.24 0.56
N TYR A 333 -15.66 2.24 0.91
CA TYR A 333 -15.09 2.98 2.05
C TYR A 333 -14.12 4.01 1.49
N VAL A 334 -14.29 5.28 1.89
CA VAL A 334 -13.47 6.40 1.40
C VAL A 334 -12.96 7.21 2.57
N ALA A 335 -11.65 7.33 2.69
CA ALA A 335 -11.00 8.11 3.72
C ALA A 335 -11.10 9.61 3.41
N PHE A 336 -11.44 10.41 4.42
CA PHE A 336 -11.42 11.88 4.39
C PHE A 336 -10.44 12.39 5.44
N ALA A 337 -9.19 12.53 5.03
CA ALA A 337 -8.05 12.82 5.88
C ALA A 337 -8.24 14.09 6.73
N GLN A 338 -8.68 15.20 6.10
CA GLN A 338 -8.89 16.48 6.80
C GLN A 338 -10.08 16.44 7.76
N ASP A 339 -11.04 15.55 7.53
CA ASP A 339 -12.26 15.43 8.34
C ASP A 339 -12.14 14.34 9.42
N GLY A 340 -11.10 13.49 9.38
CA GLY A 340 -10.82 12.46 10.39
C GLY A 340 -11.80 11.29 10.39
N PHE A 341 -12.44 10.97 9.26
CA PHE A 341 -13.34 9.83 9.18
C PHE A 341 -13.21 9.05 7.86
N VAL A 342 -13.70 7.82 7.85
CA VAL A 342 -13.94 7.04 6.64
C VAL A 342 -15.44 7.02 6.35
N ALA A 343 -15.85 7.51 5.17
CA ALA A 343 -17.23 7.45 4.71
C ALA A 343 -17.56 6.04 4.20
N VAL A 344 -18.75 5.56 4.51
CA VAL A 344 -19.31 4.29 4.01
C VAL A 344 -20.39 4.62 2.99
N ILE A 345 -20.21 4.20 1.75
CA ILE A 345 -21.11 4.47 0.62
C ILE A 345 -21.78 3.17 0.21
N ASP A 346 -23.12 3.14 0.15
CA ASP A 346 -23.88 2.05 -0.47
C ASP A 346 -23.72 2.14 -1.98
N LEU A 347 -23.17 1.09 -2.60
CA LEU A 347 -22.88 1.10 -4.05
C LEU A 347 -24.13 0.94 -4.93
N ARG A 348 -25.27 0.52 -4.37
CA ARG A 348 -26.53 0.43 -5.10
C ARG A 348 -27.22 1.79 -5.21
N THR A 349 -27.29 2.53 -4.09
CA THR A 349 -27.97 3.85 -4.02
C THR A 349 -27.04 5.02 -4.30
N LEU A 350 -25.73 4.81 -4.17
CA LEU A 350 -24.69 5.84 -4.17
C LEU A 350 -24.97 6.94 -3.13
N GLU A 351 -25.26 6.51 -1.90
CA GLU A 351 -25.51 7.39 -0.75
C GLU A 351 -24.57 7.02 0.39
N VAL A 352 -24.19 8.01 1.20
CA VAL A 352 -23.43 7.78 2.43
C VAL A 352 -24.37 7.17 3.48
N VAL A 353 -24.05 5.94 3.92
CA VAL A 353 -24.86 5.18 4.87
C VAL A 353 -24.19 5.04 6.24
N GLY A 354 -22.98 5.52 6.39
CA GLY A 354 -22.26 5.47 7.66
C GLY A 354 -20.94 6.20 7.63
N LYS A 355 -20.33 6.32 8.81
CA LYS A 355 -18.98 6.86 9.00
C LYS A 355 -18.24 6.01 10.02
N ILE A 356 -16.92 5.88 9.85
CA ILE A 356 -16.04 5.19 10.79
C ILE A 356 -15.04 6.21 11.32
N ASP A 357 -14.94 6.32 12.64
CA ASP A 357 -13.85 7.02 13.32
C ASP A 357 -12.68 6.07 13.47
N ALA A 358 -11.78 6.08 12.48
CA ALA A 358 -10.60 5.22 12.46
C ALA A 358 -9.35 5.91 13.05
N GLY A 359 -9.46 7.16 13.50
CA GLY A 359 -8.37 7.99 14.00
C GLY A 359 -8.08 9.18 13.10
N GLY A 360 -7.13 10.01 13.52
CA GLY A 360 -6.81 11.25 12.83
C GLY A 360 -6.10 11.04 11.50
N ASN A 361 -6.51 11.78 10.48
CA ASN A 361 -5.93 11.74 9.14
C ASN A 361 -5.93 10.32 8.53
N PRO A 362 -7.13 9.67 8.35
CA PRO A 362 -7.21 8.35 7.75
C PRO A 362 -6.74 8.38 6.29
N ASP A 363 -6.05 7.30 5.83
CA ASP A 363 -5.50 7.21 4.48
C ASP A 363 -5.62 5.79 3.90
N GLY A 364 -4.53 5.06 3.70
CA GLY A 364 -4.53 3.73 3.09
C GLY A 364 -5.44 2.73 3.80
N MET A 365 -6.11 1.89 3.02
CA MET A 365 -7.02 0.87 3.52
C MET A 365 -6.83 -0.46 2.78
N ALA A 366 -7.11 -1.57 3.47
CA ALA A 366 -7.10 -2.91 2.88
C ALA A 366 -8.14 -3.82 3.53
N TRP A 367 -8.43 -4.94 2.91
CA TRP A 367 -9.17 -6.04 3.51
C TRP A 367 -8.23 -7.12 4.00
N ALA A 368 -8.46 -7.60 5.21
CA ALA A 368 -7.93 -8.87 5.69
C ALA A 368 -9.06 -9.92 5.62
N LEU A 369 -8.81 -10.95 4.81
CA LEU A 369 -9.76 -12.03 4.56
C LEU A 369 -9.11 -13.31 5.08
N GLN A 370 -9.51 -13.76 6.29
CA GLN A 370 -9.00 -15.01 6.85
C GLN A 370 -9.61 -16.19 6.09
N GLN A 371 -8.73 -17.05 5.56
CA GLN A 371 -9.11 -18.25 4.82
C GLN A 371 -9.17 -19.48 5.72
#